data_89fa28512a08807db3d7f3c9c239f90a
#
_entry.id   89fa28512a08807db3d7f3c9c239f90a
#
_cell.length_a   1.000
_cell.length_b   1.000
_cell.length_c   1.000
_cell.angle_alpha   90.00
_cell.angle_beta   90.00
_cell.angle_gamma   90.00
#
_symmetry.space_group_name_H-M   'P 1'
#
loop_
_entity.id
_entity.type
_entity.pdbx_description
1 polymer ?
#
loop_
_entity_poly.entity_id
_entity_poly.type
_entity_poly.pdbx_seq_one_letter_code
_entity_poly.pdbx_strand_id
1 'polypeptide(L)'
;NRLAKVQEKVADKLILIPRIYTNKPRTTGEGYKGMVHQPDPEKKEDMLQGLIAIRELHTRAIEQTGLTCADEMLYPENHRYLSDLLSYVAIGARSVENQQHRLTASGLDIPVGMKNPTGGDLSVMMNSLTAAQASHVFLYRGWEVKSAGNPLAHAILRGAVDPLGRTLPNYHYEDLITLYDLYQKKNYQNPAVIVDANHANSGKKYMEQIRICNEVLHSCRHSKEIASLVKGSVSYTHLTLPTILRV
;
A
#
# COMPACT_ATOMS: atom_id res chain seq x y z
N ASN A 1 -18.99 -4.52 -13.47
CA ASN A 1 -17.79 -4.19 -12.73
C ASN A 1 -16.68 -3.74 -13.67
N ARG A 2 -16.14 -2.50 -13.50
CA ARG A 2 -15.13 -1.92 -14.42
C ARG A 2 -13.79 -2.67 -14.35
N LEU A 3 -13.34 -3.04 -13.15
CA LEU A 3 -12.05 -3.74 -12.99
C LEU A 3 -12.05 -5.13 -13.62
N ALA A 4 -13.12 -5.90 -13.46
CA ALA A 4 -13.24 -7.21 -14.13
C ALA A 4 -13.10 -7.08 -15.66
N LYS A 5 -13.77 -6.08 -16.26
CA LYS A 5 -13.64 -5.81 -17.70
C LYS A 5 -12.24 -5.37 -18.13
N VAL A 6 -11.49 -4.69 -17.24
CA VAL A 6 -10.07 -4.35 -17.51
C VAL A 6 -9.23 -5.60 -17.39
N GLN A 7 -9.44 -6.42 -16.35
CA GLN A 7 -8.72 -7.68 -16.16
C GLN A 7 -8.85 -8.61 -17.37
N GLU A 8 -10.03 -8.77 -17.94
CA GLU A 8 -10.25 -9.57 -19.16
C GLU A 8 -9.34 -9.14 -20.32
N LYS A 9 -9.00 -7.83 -20.40
CA LYS A 9 -8.18 -7.27 -21.48
C LYS A 9 -6.68 -7.34 -21.22
N VAL A 10 -6.26 -7.50 -19.98
CA VAL A 10 -4.84 -7.37 -19.58
C VAL A 10 -4.33 -8.56 -18.78
N ALA A 11 -5.13 -9.61 -18.59
CA ALA A 11 -4.80 -10.76 -17.75
C ALA A 11 -3.53 -11.51 -18.19
N ASP A 12 -3.20 -11.45 -19.47
CA ASP A 12 -1.99 -12.02 -20.07
C ASP A 12 -0.72 -11.16 -19.83
N LYS A 13 -0.88 -9.92 -19.35
CA LYS A 13 0.19 -8.92 -19.21
C LYS A 13 0.35 -8.36 -17.83
N LEU A 14 -0.75 -8.22 -17.08
CA LEU A 14 -0.77 -7.52 -15.80
C LEU A 14 -1.59 -8.28 -14.76
N ILE A 15 -1.11 -8.27 -13.53
CA ILE A 15 -1.88 -8.67 -12.36
C ILE A 15 -2.54 -7.41 -11.77
N LEU A 16 -3.86 -7.40 -11.70
CA LEU A 16 -4.62 -6.33 -11.07
C LEU A 16 -5.01 -6.75 -9.65
N ILE A 17 -4.65 -5.93 -8.67
CA ILE A 17 -5.01 -6.15 -7.27
C ILE A 17 -5.80 -4.92 -6.79
N PRO A 18 -7.14 -5.01 -6.70
CA PRO A 18 -7.96 -3.90 -6.23
C PRO A 18 -7.73 -3.64 -4.75
N ARG A 19 -7.48 -2.39 -4.40
CA ARG A 19 -7.50 -1.95 -3.02
C ARG A 19 -8.90 -1.48 -2.64
N ILE A 20 -9.46 -2.08 -1.58
CA ILE A 20 -10.75 -1.69 -1.02
C ILE A 20 -10.48 -0.79 0.21
N TYR A 21 -10.95 0.46 0.13
CA TYR A 21 -10.79 1.43 1.22
C TYR A 21 -11.88 1.25 2.26
N THR A 22 -11.62 0.45 3.27
CA THR A 22 -12.57 0.19 4.37
C THR A 22 -12.28 1.00 5.62
N ASN A 23 -11.13 1.66 5.68
CA ASN A 23 -10.68 2.39 6.86
C ASN A 23 -9.89 3.64 6.49
N LYS A 24 -9.98 4.69 7.32
CA LYS A 24 -9.23 5.94 7.22
C LYS A 24 -8.67 6.33 8.59
N PRO A 25 -7.41 6.76 8.68
CA PRO A 25 -6.78 7.15 9.94
C PRO A 25 -7.21 8.58 10.34
N ARG A 26 -8.45 8.80 10.62
CA ARG A 26 -9.03 10.09 11.00
C ARG A 26 -9.05 10.26 12.51
N THR A 27 -7.89 10.45 13.10
CA THR A 27 -7.72 10.62 14.55
C THR A 27 -8.03 12.04 15.04
N THR A 28 -8.19 13.00 14.12
CA THR A 28 -8.63 14.37 14.45
C THR A 28 -10.13 14.47 14.76
N GLY A 29 -10.88 13.40 14.55
CA GLY A 29 -12.32 13.35 14.81
C GLY A 29 -13.20 13.86 13.67
N GLU A 30 -12.62 14.39 12.59
CA GLU A 30 -13.36 14.94 11.46
C GLU A 30 -13.54 13.94 10.32
N GLY A 31 -14.76 13.89 9.79
CA GLY A 31 -15.14 13.13 8.60
C GLY A 31 -15.29 11.62 8.82
N TYR A 32 -15.83 10.98 7.81
CA TYR A 32 -16.12 9.55 7.82
C TYR A 32 -14.86 8.70 7.96
N LYS A 33 -14.80 7.82 8.97
CA LYS A 33 -13.64 6.99 9.29
C LYS A 33 -13.54 5.70 8.45
N GLY A 34 -14.57 5.40 7.68
CA GLY A 34 -14.64 4.18 6.87
C GLY A 34 -15.58 3.12 7.42
N MET A 35 -15.87 2.12 6.60
CA MET A 35 -16.84 1.06 6.89
C MET A 35 -16.49 0.26 8.15
N VAL A 36 -15.22 0.10 8.47
CA VAL A 36 -14.77 -0.62 9.67
C VAL A 36 -15.29 0.02 10.98
N HIS A 37 -15.40 1.34 10.99
CA HIS A 37 -15.90 2.07 12.16
C HIS A 37 -17.40 2.31 12.10
N GLN A 38 -17.89 2.59 10.88
CA GLN A 38 -19.26 3.05 10.67
C GLN A 38 -19.77 2.42 9.36
N PRO A 39 -20.27 1.17 9.41
CA PRO A 39 -20.76 0.44 8.23
C PRO A 39 -21.98 1.13 7.60
N ASP A 40 -22.80 1.81 8.40
CA ASP A 40 -23.88 2.66 7.97
C ASP A 40 -23.54 4.13 8.29
N PRO A 41 -23.27 4.97 7.26
CA PRO A 41 -22.86 6.36 7.46
C PRO A 41 -23.88 7.24 8.21
N GLU A 42 -25.16 6.81 8.28
CA GLU A 42 -26.24 7.53 8.93
C GLU A 42 -26.42 7.13 10.41
N LYS A 43 -25.72 6.06 10.85
CA LYS A 43 -25.81 5.55 12.22
C LYS A 43 -24.52 5.86 13.00
N LYS A 44 -24.59 5.59 14.31
CA LYS A 44 -23.42 5.65 15.20
C LYS A 44 -22.37 4.60 14.82
N GLU A 45 -21.15 4.83 15.25
CA GLU A 45 -20.05 3.87 15.08
C GLU A 45 -20.41 2.52 15.70
N ASP A 46 -20.14 1.43 14.95
CA ASP A 46 -20.30 0.04 15.37
C ASP A 46 -19.18 -0.80 14.76
N MET A 47 -18.13 -0.99 15.55
CA MET A 47 -16.93 -1.72 15.10
C MET A 47 -17.21 -3.19 14.79
N LEU A 48 -18.11 -3.85 15.53
CA LEU A 48 -18.41 -5.25 15.31
C LEU A 48 -19.11 -5.44 13.95
N GLN A 49 -20.14 -4.66 13.70
CA GLN A 49 -20.83 -4.68 12.41
C GLN A 49 -19.92 -4.19 11.29
N GLY A 50 -19.03 -3.26 11.57
CA GLY A 50 -18.00 -2.81 10.63
C GLY A 50 -17.06 -3.92 10.20
N LEU A 51 -16.57 -4.74 11.13
CA LEU A 51 -15.72 -5.89 10.82
C LEU A 51 -16.44 -6.95 9.97
N ILE A 52 -17.72 -7.21 10.26
CA ILE A 52 -18.54 -8.10 9.44
C ILE A 52 -18.70 -7.53 8.02
N ALA A 53 -19.09 -6.25 7.92
CA ALA A 53 -19.34 -5.60 6.64
C ALA A 53 -18.10 -5.54 5.73
N ILE A 54 -16.90 -5.29 6.29
CA ILE A 54 -15.68 -5.29 5.46
C ILE A 54 -15.32 -6.69 4.95
N ARG A 55 -15.54 -7.73 5.74
CA ARG A 55 -15.33 -9.11 5.26
C ARG A 55 -16.29 -9.46 4.14
N GLU A 56 -17.58 -9.19 4.30
CA GLU A 56 -18.60 -9.39 3.26
C GLU A 56 -18.26 -8.63 1.98
N LEU A 57 -17.77 -7.38 2.11
CA LEU A 57 -17.38 -6.57 0.95
C LEU A 57 -16.19 -7.20 0.19
N HIS A 58 -15.15 -7.65 0.91
CA HIS A 58 -13.99 -8.30 0.30
C HIS A 58 -14.38 -9.63 -0.35
N THR A 59 -15.15 -10.47 0.34
CA THR A 59 -15.65 -11.75 -0.20
C THR A 59 -16.44 -11.53 -1.49
N ARG A 60 -17.39 -10.60 -1.48
CA ARG A 60 -18.16 -10.26 -2.69
C ARG A 60 -17.28 -9.73 -3.82
N ALA A 61 -16.27 -8.92 -3.50
CA ALA A 61 -15.35 -8.41 -4.52
C ALA A 61 -14.61 -9.55 -5.21
N ILE A 62 -14.11 -10.51 -4.43
CA ILE A 62 -13.41 -11.70 -4.95
C ILE A 62 -14.37 -12.58 -5.78
N GLU A 63 -15.54 -12.91 -5.25
CA GLU A 63 -16.53 -13.75 -5.93
C GLU A 63 -17.01 -13.14 -7.26
N GLN A 64 -17.24 -11.83 -7.29
CA GLN A 64 -17.75 -11.14 -8.48
C GLN A 64 -16.69 -10.84 -9.53
N THR A 65 -15.42 -10.80 -9.17
CA THR A 65 -14.35 -10.33 -10.08
C THR A 65 -13.27 -11.36 -10.33
N GLY A 66 -13.14 -12.38 -9.50
CA GLY A 66 -11.99 -13.29 -9.48
C GLY A 66 -10.67 -12.62 -9.06
N LEU A 67 -10.70 -11.34 -8.63
CA LEU A 67 -9.52 -10.59 -8.26
C LEU A 67 -9.31 -10.65 -6.75
N THR A 68 -8.09 -10.95 -6.33
CA THR A 68 -7.66 -10.84 -4.93
C THR A 68 -7.53 -9.38 -4.52
N CYS A 69 -7.68 -9.11 -3.22
CA CYS A 69 -7.74 -7.74 -2.72
C CYS A 69 -6.45 -7.30 -2.02
N ALA A 70 -6.24 -5.99 -1.98
CA ALA A 70 -5.22 -5.32 -1.18
C ALA A 70 -5.85 -4.44 -0.11
N ASP A 71 -5.14 -4.25 1.00
CA ASP A 71 -5.50 -3.24 2.01
C ASP A 71 -4.27 -2.51 2.56
N GLU A 72 -4.48 -1.38 3.23
CA GLU A 72 -3.47 -0.72 4.04
C GLU A 72 -3.63 -1.15 5.50
N MET A 73 -2.59 -1.72 6.08
CA MET A 73 -2.57 -2.07 7.49
C MET A 73 -2.43 -0.79 8.33
N LEU A 74 -3.56 -0.13 8.60
CA LEU A 74 -3.60 1.06 9.45
C LEU A 74 -3.43 0.69 10.92
N TYR A 75 -4.04 -0.40 11.32
CA TYR A 75 -3.97 -0.97 12.67
C TYR A 75 -3.61 -2.45 12.56
N PRO A 76 -2.43 -2.88 13.02
CA PRO A 76 -2.00 -4.27 12.95
C PRO A 76 -3.01 -5.27 13.55
N GLU A 77 -3.70 -4.87 14.62
CA GLU A 77 -4.71 -5.71 15.27
C GLU A 77 -5.91 -6.03 14.37
N ASN A 78 -6.26 -5.13 13.44
CA ASN A 78 -7.39 -5.33 12.54
C ASN A 78 -7.05 -6.23 11.35
N HIS A 79 -5.76 -6.40 11.03
CA HIS A 79 -5.33 -7.21 9.89
C HIS A 79 -5.86 -8.65 9.94
N ARG A 80 -5.96 -9.25 11.13
CA ARG A 80 -6.48 -10.62 11.32
C ARG A 80 -7.88 -10.85 10.76
N TYR A 81 -8.68 -9.80 10.67
CA TYR A 81 -10.07 -9.92 10.19
C TYR A 81 -10.17 -9.94 8.66
N LEU A 82 -9.07 -9.72 7.95
CA LEU A 82 -8.97 -9.72 6.50
C LEU A 82 -7.83 -10.58 5.96
N SER A 83 -6.96 -11.14 6.81
CA SER A 83 -5.71 -11.80 6.41
C SER A 83 -5.91 -12.94 5.40
N ASP A 84 -7.01 -13.65 5.48
CA ASP A 84 -7.39 -14.75 4.58
C ASP A 84 -7.98 -14.28 3.23
N LEU A 85 -8.28 -12.99 3.08
CA LEU A 85 -8.89 -12.38 1.89
C LEU A 85 -7.94 -11.43 1.14
N LEU A 86 -6.74 -11.19 1.69
CA LEU A 86 -5.78 -10.26 1.13
C LEU A 86 -4.62 -10.99 0.46
N SER A 87 -4.22 -10.53 -0.71
CA SER A 87 -3.01 -10.95 -1.41
C SER A 87 -1.90 -9.90 -1.37
N TYR A 88 -2.16 -8.73 -0.79
CA TYR A 88 -1.22 -7.63 -0.69
C TYR A 88 -1.57 -6.71 0.47
N VAL A 89 -0.55 -6.25 1.18
CA VAL A 89 -0.68 -5.25 2.25
C VAL A 89 0.26 -4.08 2.02
N ALA A 90 -0.20 -2.86 2.26
CA ALA A 90 0.65 -1.68 2.30
C ALA A 90 0.79 -1.16 3.73
N ILE A 91 2.01 -0.74 4.10
CA ILE A 91 2.27 0.07 5.30
C ILE A 91 2.33 1.53 4.86
N GLY A 92 1.44 2.35 5.42
CA GLY A 92 1.29 3.74 5.04
C GLY A 92 2.44 4.64 5.48
N ALA A 93 2.55 5.81 4.86
CA ALA A 93 3.61 6.79 5.13
C ALA A 93 3.66 7.30 6.59
N ARG A 94 2.53 7.24 7.31
CA ARG A 94 2.44 7.62 8.74
C ARG A 94 2.70 6.46 9.69
N SER A 95 2.73 5.24 9.19
CA SER A 95 2.87 4.01 9.97
C SER A 95 4.21 3.33 9.78
N VAL A 96 4.98 3.69 8.75
CA VAL A 96 6.24 3.03 8.36
C VAL A 96 7.33 3.11 9.42
N GLU A 97 7.28 4.10 10.32
CA GLU A 97 8.19 4.24 11.45
C GLU A 97 7.76 3.42 12.68
N ASN A 98 6.51 3.01 12.73
CA ASN A 98 5.97 2.31 13.88
C ASN A 98 6.51 0.88 13.96
N GLN A 99 7.08 0.52 15.12
CA GLN A 99 7.73 -0.78 15.34
C GLN A 99 6.75 -1.95 15.19
N GLN A 100 5.53 -1.82 15.72
CA GLN A 100 4.53 -2.89 15.64
C GLN A 100 4.14 -3.21 14.19
N HIS A 101 4.04 -2.20 13.32
CA HIS A 101 3.81 -2.42 11.89
C HIS A 101 4.95 -3.18 11.22
N ARG A 102 6.20 -2.80 11.53
CA ARG A 102 7.41 -3.47 10.99
C ARG A 102 7.50 -4.92 11.45
N LEU A 103 7.28 -5.17 12.75
CA LEU A 103 7.29 -6.50 13.33
C LEU A 103 6.16 -7.37 12.75
N THR A 104 4.94 -6.83 12.65
CA THR A 104 3.83 -7.55 12.04
C THR A 104 4.14 -7.88 10.58
N ALA A 105 4.66 -6.92 9.79
CA ALA A 105 5.05 -7.15 8.40
C ALA A 105 6.06 -8.28 8.24
N SER A 106 6.99 -8.44 9.20
CA SER A 106 7.99 -9.53 9.17
C SER A 106 7.40 -10.93 9.35
N GLY A 107 6.19 -11.02 9.86
CA GLY A 107 5.48 -12.29 10.10
C GLY A 107 4.42 -12.61 9.03
N LEU A 108 4.22 -11.76 8.03
CA LEU A 108 3.26 -12.02 6.95
C LEU A 108 3.90 -12.85 5.84
N ASP A 109 3.10 -13.72 5.24
CA ASP A 109 3.47 -14.59 4.11
C ASP A 109 3.02 -14.05 2.73
N ILE A 110 2.52 -12.82 2.71
CA ILE A 110 2.08 -12.10 1.50
C ILE A 110 2.97 -10.87 1.24
N PRO A 111 3.00 -10.34 0.01
CA PRO A 111 3.72 -9.11 -0.31
C PRO A 111 3.30 -7.92 0.56
N VAL A 112 4.29 -7.23 1.14
CA VAL A 112 4.08 -6.04 1.96
C VAL A 112 4.87 -4.87 1.40
N GLY A 113 4.15 -3.83 0.97
CA GLY A 113 4.75 -2.59 0.47
C GLY A 113 4.99 -1.56 1.59
N MET A 114 6.24 -1.16 1.77
CA MET A 114 6.65 -0.12 2.72
C MET A 114 6.70 1.24 2.03
N LYS A 115 5.77 2.15 2.35
CA LYS A 115 5.78 3.50 1.77
C LYS A 115 6.87 4.36 2.38
N ASN A 116 7.50 5.22 1.58
CA ASN A 116 8.33 6.27 2.16
C ASN A 116 7.46 7.18 3.04
N PRO A 117 8.03 7.74 4.14
CA PRO A 117 7.32 8.69 5.01
C PRO A 117 6.82 9.92 4.25
N THR A 118 5.89 10.66 4.86
CA THR A 118 5.34 11.88 4.24
C THR A 118 6.41 12.90 3.90
N GLY A 119 7.43 13.06 4.75
CA GLY A 119 8.58 13.94 4.50
C GLY A 119 9.60 13.43 3.47
N GLY A 120 9.46 12.19 2.98
CA GLY A 120 10.27 11.66 1.88
C GLY A 120 11.55 10.94 2.27
N ASP A 121 11.84 10.75 3.55
CA ASP A 121 13.08 10.09 3.99
C ASP A 121 13.14 8.63 3.54
N LEU A 122 13.98 8.36 2.55
CA LEU A 122 14.20 7.01 2.02
C LEU A 122 14.94 6.12 3.02
N SER A 123 15.75 6.67 3.94
CA SER A 123 16.46 5.87 4.93
C SER A 123 15.49 5.21 5.92
N VAL A 124 14.44 5.91 6.31
CA VAL A 124 13.35 5.38 7.14
C VAL A 124 12.63 4.24 6.41
N MET A 125 12.31 4.41 5.14
CA MET A 125 11.68 3.37 4.31
C MET A 125 12.59 2.14 4.20
N MET A 126 13.88 2.32 3.90
CA MET A 126 14.83 1.23 3.77
C MET A 126 15.07 0.51 5.10
N ASN A 127 15.06 1.22 6.23
CA ASN A 127 15.15 0.61 7.56
C ASN A 127 13.88 -0.20 7.87
N SER A 128 12.70 0.28 7.48
CA SER A 128 11.46 -0.48 7.67
C SER A 128 11.44 -1.75 6.81
N LEU A 129 11.97 -1.68 5.59
CA LEU A 129 12.14 -2.83 4.71
C LEU A 129 13.12 -3.85 5.32
N THR A 130 14.26 -3.39 5.84
CA THR A 130 15.22 -4.25 6.55
C THR A 130 14.55 -4.97 7.72
N ALA A 131 13.79 -4.25 8.53
CA ALA A 131 13.06 -4.83 9.65
C ALA A 131 12.00 -5.84 9.19
N ALA A 132 11.25 -5.54 8.13
CA ALA A 132 10.24 -6.47 7.61
C ALA A 132 10.85 -7.76 7.04
N GLN A 133 12.05 -7.71 6.45
CA GLN A 133 12.72 -8.89 5.92
C GLN A 133 13.50 -9.68 6.99
N ALA A 134 13.71 -9.12 8.18
CA ALA A 134 14.41 -9.79 9.28
C ALA A 134 13.46 -10.62 10.15
N SER A 135 14.03 -11.66 10.78
CA SER A 135 13.34 -12.44 11.82
C SER A 135 13.36 -11.68 13.15
N HIS A 136 12.26 -11.68 13.86
CA HIS A 136 12.11 -11.02 15.16
C HIS A 136 11.37 -11.90 16.17
N VAL A 137 11.68 -11.69 17.47
CA VAL A 137 10.89 -12.21 18.59
C VAL A 137 10.17 -11.02 19.22
N PHE A 138 8.85 -11.10 19.34
CA PHE A 138 8.02 -10.02 19.86
C PHE A 138 6.69 -10.52 20.40
N LEU A 139 6.01 -9.66 21.16
CA LEU A 139 4.67 -9.97 21.65
C LEU A 139 3.62 -9.63 20.58
N TYR A 140 2.84 -10.62 20.20
CA TYR A 140 1.74 -10.48 19.27
C TYR A 140 0.47 -11.12 19.86
N ARG A 141 -0.54 -10.30 20.13
CA ARG A 141 -1.83 -10.76 20.71
C ARG A 141 -1.69 -11.55 22.02
N GLY A 142 -0.77 -11.13 22.89
CA GLY A 142 -0.51 -11.79 24.18
C GLY A 142 0.39 -13.03 24.10
N TRP A 143 0.89 -13.39 22.91
CA TRP A 143 1.83 -14.47 22.70
C TRP A 143 3.22 -13.95 22.36
N GLU A 144 4.24 -14.58 22.88
CA GLU A 144 5.58 -14.45 22.34
C GLU A 144 5.65 -15.22 21.02
N VAL A 145 5.96 -14.52 19.94
CA VAL A 145 6.05 -15.08 18.60
C VAL A 145 7.41 -14.81 18.00
N LYS A 146 7.86 -15.70 17.13
CA LYS A 146 9.06 -15.54 16.32
C LYS A 146 8.64 -15.47 14.86
N SER A 147 8.86 -14.32 14.20
CA SER A 147 8.66 -14.19 12.76
C SER A 147 9.82 -14.79 11.98
N ALA A 148 9.56 -15.19 10.75
CA ALA A 148 10.60 -15.70 9.84
C ALA A 148 11.33 -14.59 9.06
N GLY A 149 10.75 -13.40 9.02
CA GLY A 149 11.08 -12.36 8.05
C GLY A 149 10.25 -12.55 6.77
N ASN A 150 9.86 -11.44 6.14
CA ASN A 150 9.05 -11.45 4.93
C ASN A 150 9.90 -11.12 3.70
N PRO A 151 10.33 -12.11 2.90
CA PRO A 151 11.17 -11.90 1.73
C PRO A 151 10.46 -11.14 0.60
N LEU A 152 9.14 -10.98 0.67
CA LEU A 152 8.32 -10.26 -0.30
C LEU A 152 8.06 -8.79 0.11
N ALA A 153 8.60 -8.35 1.25
CA ALA A 153 8.54 -6.95 1.65
C ALA A 153 9.36 -6.08 0.68
N HIS A 154 8.79 -4.97 0.23
CA HIS A 154 9.37 -4.11 -0.80
C HIS A 154 8.99 -2.64 -0.60
N ALA A 155 9.65 -1.74 -1.34
CA ALA A 155 9.44 -0.30 -1.27
C ALA A 155 8.23 0.17 -2.08
N ILE A 156 7.55 1.24 -1.60
CA ILE A 156 6.58 2.01 -2.37
C ILE A 156 6.98 3.49 -2.35
N LEU A 157 7.22 4.07 -3.53
CA LEU A 157 7.49 5.49 -3.70
C LEU A 157 6.18 6.25 -3.90
N ARG A 158 5.88 7.19 -3.00
CA ARG A 158 4.64 7.99 -3.02
C ARG A 158 4.84 9.50 -3.13
N GLY A 159 6.09 9.95 -3.38
CA GLY A 159 6.49 11.33 -3.28
C GLY A 159 6.60 11.82 -1.83
N ALA A 160 6.95 13.07 -1.67
CA ALA A 160 7.13 13.74 -0.38
C ALA A 160 6.35 15.05 -0.30
N VAL A 161 6.16 15.54 0.91
CA VAL A 161 5.65 16.87 1.18
C VAL A 161 6.67 17.57 2.09
N ASP A 162 7.18 18.70 1.66
CA ASP A 162 8.14 19.48 2.44
C ASP A 162 7.45 20.25 3.60
N PRO A 163 8.22 20.84 4.53
CA PRO A 163 7.66 21.61 5.64
C PRO A 163 6.79 22.80 5.22
N LEU A 164 6.93 23.28 3.98
CA LEU A 164 6.11 24.36 3.42
C LEU A 164 4.84 23.84 2.71
N GLY A 165 4.60 22.52 2.73
CA GLY A 165 3.44 21.91 2.10
C GLY A 165 3.56 21.68 0.59
N ARG A 166 4.75 21.87 0.00
CA ARG A 166 4.97 21.62 -1.43
C ARG A 166 5.16 20.14 -1.67
N THR A 167 4.60 19.64 -2.75
CA THR A 167 4.77 18.24 -3.18
C THR A 167 6.06 18.05 -3.94
N LEU A 168 6.83 17.05 -3.59
CA LEU A 168 8.09 16.64 -4.19
C LEU A 168 7.91 15.23 -4.74
N PRO A 169 7.87 15.05 -6.07
CA PRO A 169 7.80 13.70 -6.67
C PRO A 169 9.08 12.92 -6.40
N ASN A 170 9.00 11.58 -6.44
CA ASN A 170 10.15 10.68 -6.32
C ASN A 170 10.02 9.44 -7.24
N TYR A 171 9.58 9.67 -8.49
CA TYR A 171 9.42 8.63 -9.52
C TYR A 171 10.23 8.89 -10.79
N HIS A 172 10.99 9.99 -10.85
CA HIS A 172 11.83 10.31 -12.00
C HIS A 172 12.98 9.32 -12.13
N TYR A 173 13.63 9.32 -13.27
CA TYR A 173 14.73 8.41 -13.58
C TYR A 173 15.80 8.40 -12.49
N GLU A 174 16.23 9.58 -12.04
CA GLU A 174 17.25 9.77 -11.03
C GLU A 174 16.82 9.26 -9.65
N ASP A 175 15.54 9.40 -9.29
CA ASP A 175 14.97 8.85 -8.06
C ASP A 175 15.01 7.33 -8.06
N LEU A 176 14.65 6.71 -9.19
CA LEU A 176 14.63 5.27 -9.37
C LEU A 176 16.04 4.66 -9.36
N ILE A 177 17.02 5.33 -9.99
CA ILE A 177 18.43 4.93 -9.92
C ILE A 177 18.95 5.07 -8.47
N THR A 178 18.66 6.17 -7.80
CA THR A 178 19.03 6.36 -6.38
C THR A 178 18.47 5.23 -5.51
N LEU A 179 17.23 4.84 -5.72
CA LEU A 179 16.63 3.72 -5.00
C LEU A 179 17.29 2.38 -5.36
N TYR A 180 17.60 2.14 -6.63
CA TYR A 180 18.34 0.96 -7.05
C TYR A 180 19.69 0.86 -6.32
N ASP A 181 20.45 1.95 -6.23
CA ASP A 181 21.73 1.99 -5.52
C ASP A 181 21.57 1.73 -4.01
N LEU A 182 20.48 2.20 -3.41
CA LEU A 182 20.17 1.90 -2.01
C LEU A 182 19.87 0.40 -1.81
N TYR A 183 19.19 -0.23 -2.74
CA TYR A 183 18.95 -1.68 -2.72
C TYR A 183 20.26 -2.47 -2.87
N GLN A 184 21.17 -2.04 -3.74
CA GLN A 184 22.47 -2.70 -3.95
C GLN A 184 23.38 -2.66 -2.72
N LYS A 185 23.25 -1.63 -1.87
CA LYS A 185 24.03 -1.50 -0.62
C LYS A 185 23.64 -2.50 0.45
N LYS A 186 22.50 -3.17 0.29
CA LYS A 186 21.99 -4.14 1.25
C LYS A 186 21.56 -5.41 0.52
N ASN A 187 21.73 -6.54 1.14
CA ASN A 187 21.39 -7.83 0.55
C ASN A 187 19.90 -8.16 0.79
N TYR A 188 19.00 -7.39 0.17
CA TYR A 188 17.58 -7.68 0.23
C TYR A 188 17.18 -8.87 -0.64
N GLN A 189 16.25 -9.67 -0.15
CA GLN A 189 15.59 -10.68 -0.95
C GLN A 189 14.54 -10.02 -1.85
N ASN A 190 14.41 -10.50 -3.09
CA ASN A 190 13.41 -10.03 -4.05
C ASN A 190 13.32 -8.49 -4.18
N PRO A 191 14.40 -7.80 -4.60
CA PRO A 191 14.38 -6.34 -4.77
C PRO A 191 13.23 -5.91 -5.66
N ALA A 192 12.37 -5.03 -5.13
CA ALA A 192 11.20 -4.54 -5.84
C ALA A 192 10.79 -3.15 -5.39
N VAL A 193 10.22 -2.37 -6.28
CA VAL A 193 9.56 -1.11 -5.99
C VAL A 193 8.23 -1.02 -6.72
N ILE A 194 7.25 -0.49 -6.04
CA ILE A 194 5.98 -0.06 -6.61
C ILE A 194 5.95 1.47 -6.61
N VAL A 195 5.59 2.07 -7.74
CA VAL A 195 5.45 3.53 -7.84
C VAL A 195 3.99 3.91 -7.64
N ASP A 196 3.70 4.67 -6.58
CA ASP A 196 2.40 5.26 -6.36
C ASP A 196 2.26 6.49 -7.28
N ALA A 197 1.51 6.36 -8.36
CA ALA A 197 1.32 7.40 -9.37
C ALA A 197 0.44 8.56 -8.88
N ASN A 198 0.05 8.56 -7.60
CA ASN A 198 -0.78 9.59 -6.99
C ASN A 198 -0.08 10.23 -5.77
N HIS A 199 -0.81 10.54 -4.71
CA HIS A 199 -0.32 11.24 -3.52
C HIS A 199 0.55 12.45 -3.88
N ALA A 200 1.75 12.56 -3.34
CA ALA A 200 2.64 13.69 -3.63
C ALA A 200 3.30 13.58 -5.00
N ASN A 201 3.39 12.39 -5.60
CA ASN A 201 3.90 12.20 -6.95
C ASN A 201 3.06 12.93 -8.01
N SER A 202 1.74 13.01 -7.82
CA SER A 202 0.84 13.76 -8.73
C SER A 202 0.32 15.08 -8.13
N GLY A 203 0.72 15.43 -6.90
CA GLY A 203 0.07 16.49 -6.14
C GLY A 203 -1.43 16.24 -5.94
N LYS A 204 -1.84 14.94 -5.87
CA LYS A 204 -3.22 14.45 -5.81
C LYS A 204 -4.08 14.81 -7.03
N LYS A 205 -3.48 15.14 -8.15
CA LYS A 205 -4.17 15.38 -9.42
C LYS A 205 -4.35 14.05 -10.15
N TYR A 206 -5.56 13.53 -10.19
CA TYR A 206 -5.83 12.17 -10.72
C TYR A 206 -5.50 12.02 -12.21
N MET A 207 -5.58 13.07 -13.00
CA MET A 207 -5.24 13.06 -14.43
C MET A 207 -3.75 12.86 -14.68
N GLU A 208 -2.88 13.25 -13.74
CA GLU A 208 -1.42 13.11 -13.85
C GLU A 208 -0.96 11.63 -13.76
N GLN A 209 -1.77 10.75 -13.24
CA GLN A 209 -1.39 9.34 -13.03
C GLN A 209 -0.97 8.66 -14.34
N ILE A 210 -1.65 8.95 -15.45
CA ILE A 210 -1.32 8.38 -16.77
C ILE A 210 0.06 8.85 -17.22
N ARG A 211 0.34 10.14 -17.10
CA ARG A 211 1.63 10.73 -17.46
C ARG A 211 2.75 10.11 -16.61
N ILE A 212 2.55 10.00 -15.30
CA ILE A 212 3.52 9.42 -14.36
C ILE A 212 3.82 7.97 -14.71
N CYS A 213 2.78 7.15 -14.94
CA CYS A 213 2.98 5.76 -15.35
C CYS A 213 3.76 5.65 -16.66
N ASN A 214 3.48 6.51 -17.64
CA ASN A 214 4.22 6.52 -18.91
C ASN A 214 5.69 6.91 -18.73
N GLU A 215 5.99 7.85 -17.85
CA GLU A 215 7.37 8.26 -17.53
C GLU A 215 8.15 7.13 -16.83
N VAL A 216 7.53 6.45 -15.86
CA VAL A 216 8.14 5.28 -15.21
C VAL A 216 8.39 4.16 -16.23
N LEU A 217 7.44 3.86 -17.12
CA LEU A 217 7.62 2.87 -18.18
C LEU A 217 8.73 3.28 -19.18
N HIS A 218 8.84 4.59 -19.46
CA HIS A 218 9.95 5.12 -20.27
C HIS A 218 11.29 4.85 -19.59
N SER A 219 11.42 5.15 -18.31
CA SER A 219 12.62 4.89 -17.50
C SER A 219 12.98 3.39 -17.50
N CYS A 220 12.00 2.50 -17.36
CA CYS A 220 12.20 1.04 -17.43
C CYS A 220 12.72 0.58 -18.80
N ARG A 221 12.33 1.24 -19.90
CA ARG A 221 12.82 0.89 -21.23
C ARG A 221 14.26 1.34 -21.48
N HIS A 222 14.72 2.35 -20.77
CA HIS A 222 16.05 2.96 -20.95
C HIS A 222 17.10 2.50 -19.94
N SER A 223 16.71 1.85 -18.83
CA SER A 223 17.61 1.30 -17.84
C SER A 223 17.19 -0.11 -17.44
N LYS A 224 18.14 -1.07 -17.56
CA LYS A 224 17.95 -2.43 -17.09
C LYS A 224 17.86 -2.50 -15.56
N GLU A 225 18.57 -1.64 -14.87
CA GLU A 225 18.58 -1.49 -13.43
C GLU A 225 17.17 -1.12 -12.93
N ILE A 226 16.58 -0.07 -13.51
CA ILE A 226 15.22 0.36 -13.20
C ILE A 226 14.21 -0.73 -13.57
N ALA A 227 14.33 -1.32 -14.76
CA ALA A 227 13.44 -2.40 -15.20
C ALA A 227 13.49 -3.63 -14.28
N SER A 228 14.67 -3.93 -13.72
CA SER A 228 14.84 -5.04 -12.79
C SER A 228 14.15 -4.76 -11.43
N LEU A 229 14.06 -3.49 -11.01
CA LEU A 229 13.56 -3.06 -9.72
C LEU A 229 12.06 -2.75 -9.73
N VAL A 230 11.56 -2.01 -10.74
CA VAL A 230 10.16 -1.59 -10.82
C VAL A 230 9.27 -2.77 -11.18
N LYS A 231 8.34 -3.15 -10.30
CA LYS A 231 7.41 -4.28 -10.50
C LYS A 231 5.98 -3.85 -10.78
N GLY A 232 5.65 -2.59 -10.55
CA GLY A 232 4.28 -2.11 -10.80
C GLY A 232 4.04 -0.69 -10.34
N SER A 233 2.80 -0.28 -10.45
CA SER A 233 2.33 1.04 -9.99
C SER A 233 1.00 0.95 -9.25
N VAL A 234 0.76 1.93 -8.38
CA VAL A 234 -0.54 2.14 -7.75
C VAL A 234 -1.24 3.31 -8.43
N SER A 235 -2.44 3.07 -8.90
CA SER A 235 -3.33 4.08 -9.45
C SER A 235 -4.62 4.17 -8.63
N TYR A 236 -5.16 5.36 -8.47
CA TYR A 236 -6.36 5.61 -7.68
C TYR A 236 -7.51 6.07 -8.57
N THR A 237 -8.66 5.42 -8.47
CA THR A 237 -9.88 5.87 -9.13
C THR A 237 -10.54 7.04 -8.38
N HIS A 238 -10.34 7.09 -7.04
CA HIS A 238 -10.80 8.17 -6.16
C HIS A 238 -9.75 8.46 -5.10
N LEU A 239 -9.47 9.76 -4.87
CA LEU A 239 -8.52 10.23 -3.85
C LEU A 239 -9.13 10.34 -2.46
N THR A 240 -10.45 10.54 -2.42
CA THR A 240 -11.23 10.58 -1.20
C THR A 240 -12.31 9.53 -1.30
N LEU A 241 -12.65 8.90 -0.18
CA LEU A 241 -13.93 8.23 -0.08
C LEU A 241 -15.00 9.28 -0.41
N PRO A 242 -15.93 9.03 -1.35
CA PRO A 242 -17.05 9.92 -1.51
C PRO A 242 -17.71 10.08 -0.15
N THR A 243 -17.98 11.32 0.23
CA THR A 243 -18.61 11.65 1.50
C THR A 243 -20.03 11.09 1.58
N ILE A 244 -20.58 10.74 0.42
CA ILE A 244 -21.90 10.10 0.27
C ILE A 244 -21.82 9.18 -0.95
N LEU A 245 -21.86 7.87 -0.75
CA LEU A 245 -22.38 6.95 -1.75
C LEU A 245 -23.90 6.99 -1.64
N ARG A 246 -24.55 7.87 -2.40
CA ARG A 246 -25.91 7.62 -2.82
C ARG A 246 -25.84 6.60 -3.96
N VAL A 247 -26.26 5.39 -3.67
CA VAL A 247 -26.63 4.40 -4.68
C VAL A 247 -28.00 4.79 -5.21
#